data_0d3fc268c86c2185408319790b2063d9
#
_entry.id   0d3fc268c86c2185408319790b2063d9
#
_cell.length_a   1.000
_cell.length_b   1.000
_cell.length_c   1.000
_cell.angle_alpha   90.00
_cell.angle_beta   90.00
_cell.angle_gamma   90.00
#
_symmetry.space_group_name_H-M   'P 1'
#
loop_
_entity.id
_entity.type
_entity.pdbx_description
1 polymer ?
#
loop_
_entity_poly.entity_id
_entity_poly.type
_entity_poly.pdbx_seq_one_letter_code
_entity_poly.pdbx_strand_id
1 'polypeptide(L)'
;MLKTIPSALAILLLVWAALLASCGRDLGTAQGVVEEFVDQHYVHFDLQKAKAYTVGLASNKVNEEIRLTAGQPIDASTQKPRINYKLLDKKENEKRASFLYEGTIQSDDGSSFTRKWLIAARKEGNQWRVSNFTESD
;
A
#
# COMPACT_ATOMS: atom_id res chain seq x y z
N MET A 1 19.63 -39.60 32.85
CA MET A 1 18.76 -38.58 33.45
C MET A 1 18.23 -37.68 32.36
N LEU A 2 16.97 -37.73 32.10
CA LEU A 2 16.30 -36.79 31.16
C LEU A 2 16.11 -35.46 31.88
N LYS A 3 16.82 -34.41 31.44
CA LYS A 3 16.55 -33.06 31.89
C LYS A 3 15.27 -32.59 31.20
N THR A 4 14.21 -32.46 31.94
CA THR A 4 12.98 -31.81 31.47
C THR A 4 13.26 -30.35 31.23
N ILE A 5 13.13 -29.90 29.96
CA ILE A 5 13.17 -28.50 29.59
C ILE A 5 11.94 -27.84 30.26
N PRO A 6 12.12 -26.80 31.06
CA PRO A 6 10.99 -26.17 31.73
C PRO A 6 10.02 -25.62 30.70
N SER A 7 8.77 -25.99 30.82
CA SER A 7 7.65 -25.59 29.92
C SER A 7 7.54 -24.07 29.73
N ALA A 8 8.09 -23.30 30.64
CA ALA A 8 8.15 -21.83 30.56
C ALA A 8 8.97 -21.32 29.39
N LEU A 9 10.06 -22.01 29.00
CA LEU A 9 10.92 -21.60 27.88
C LEU A 9 10.24 -21.82 26.52
N ALA A 10 9.47 -22.93 26.41
CA ALA A 10 8.73 -23.23 25.19
C ALA A 10 7.57 -22.24 24.96
N ILE A 11 6.91 -21.77 26.02
CA ILE A 11 5.84 -20.78 25.98
C ILE A 11 6.39 -19.40 25.57
N LEU A 12 7.57 -19.06 26.09
CA LEU A 12 8.21 -17.76 25.74
C LEU A 12 8.60 -17.68 24.27
N LEU A 13 9.09 -18.79 23.70
CA LEU A 13 9.44 -18.86 22.27
C LEU A 13 8.21 -18.80 21.35
N LEU A 14 7.08 -19.38 21.76
CA LEU A 14 5.82 -19.29 21.02
C LEU A 14 5.23 -17.88 21.01
N VAL A 15 5.33 -17.15 22.11
CA VAL A 15 4.86 -15.77 22.21
C VAL A 15 5.70 -14.83 21.32
N TRP A 16 7.02 -15.05 21.23
CA TRP A 16 7.89 -14.27 20.35
C TRP A 16 7.62 -14.52 18.86
N ALA A 17 7.32 -15.77 18.49
CA ALA A 17 6.95 -16.11 17.12
C ALA A 17 5.62 -15.46 16.69
N ALA A 18 4.66 -15.32 17.60
CA ALA A 18 3.39 -14.64 17.34
C ALA A 18 3.54 -13.14 17.18
N LEU A 19 4.50 -12.50 17.85
CA LEU A 19 4.78 -11.07 17.74
C LEU A 19 5.45 -10.69 16.40
N LEU A 20 6.16 -11.64 15.78
CA LEU A 20 6.80 -11.41 14.47
C LEU A 20 5.81 -11.56 13.29
N ALA A 21 4.67 -12.21 13.50
CA ALA A 21 3.66 -12.44 12.47
C ALA A 21 2.66 -11.27 12.31
N SER A 22 2.68 -10.25 13.18
CA SER A 22 1.69 -9.17 13.20
C SER A 22 2.15 -7.87 12.56
N CYS A 23 3.38 -7.77 12.07
CA CYS A 23 3.93 -6.56 11.47
C CYS A 23 4.00 -6.70 9.94
N GLY A 24 2.92 -6.32 9.25
CA GLY A 24 2.94 -6.20 7.80
C GLY A 24 1.57 -6.45 7.17
N ARG A 25 1.36 -5.80 6.05
CA ARG A 25 0.18 -5.98 5.22
C ARG A 25 0.28 -7.30 4.46
N ASP A 26 -0.84 -8.02 4.30
CA ASP A 26 -0.86 -9.25 3.53
C ASP A 26 -0.81 -8.96 2.03
N LEU A 27 0.38 -9.05 1.44
CA LEU A 27 0.60 -8.87 0.01
C LEU A 27 0.19 -10.08 -0.84
N GLY A 28 -0.33 -11.13 -0.23
CA GLY A 28 -0.97 -12.25 -0.92
C GLY A 28 -2.42 -11.96 -1.32
N THR A 29 -2.99 -10.86 -0.88
CA THR A 29 -4.36 -10.41 -1.21
C THR A 29 -4.35 -9.21 -2.16
N ALA A 30 -5.42 -9.07 -2.95
CA ALA A 30 -5.60 -7.91 -3.82
C ALA A 30 -5.63 -6.61 -2.99
N GLN A 31 -6.40 -6.60 -1.92
CA GLN A 31 -6.52 -5.42 -1.06
C GLN A 31 -5.17 -5.04 -0.43
N GLY A 32 -4.42 -6.01 0.05
CA GLY A 32 -3.10 -5.75 0.63
C GLY A 32 -2.13 -5.09 -0.35
N VAL A 33 -2.05 -5.59 -1.58
CA VAL A 33 -1.22 -5.00 -2.64
C VAL A 33 -1.70 -3.60 -3.02
N VAL A 34 -3.01 -3.42 -3.18
CA VAL A 34 -3.59 -2.12 -3.54
C VAL A 34 -3.32 -1.08 -2.45
N GLU A 35 -3.48 -1.42 -1.18
CA GLU A 35 -3.23 -0.49 -0.09
C GLU A 35 -1.74 -0.19 0.10
N GLU A 36 -0.86 -1.15 -0.18
CA GLU A 36 0.57 -0.86 -0.23
C GLU A 36 0.91 0.11 -1.38
N PHE A 37 0.31 -0.08 -2.55
CA PHE A 37 0.45 0.88 -3.65
C PHE A 37 -0.06 2.27 -3.25
N VAL A 38 -1.23 2.36 -2.63
CA VAL A 38 -1.81 3.64 -2.17
C VAL A 38 -0.88 4.33 -1.18
N ASP A 39 -0.32 3.59 -0.22
CA ASP A 39 0.62 4.14 0.74
C ASP A 39 1.87 4.70 0.06
N GLN A 40 2.47 3.94 -0.84
CA GLN A 40 3.70 4.37 -1.51
C GLN A 40 3.44 5.51 -2.50
N HIS A 41 2.34 5.44 -3.26
CA HIS A 41 2.05 6.42 -4.29
C HIS A 41 1.50 7.74 -3.74
N TYR A 42 0.49 7.68 -2.87
CA TYR A 42 -0.22 8.87 -2.41
C TYR A 42 0.26 9.38 -1.05
N VAL A 43 0.56 8.49 -0.11
CA VAL A 43 0.90 8.90 1.26
C VAL A 43 2.38 9.25 1.39
N HIS A 44 3.26 8.38 0.90
CA HIS A 44 4.71 8.55 1.03
C HIS A 44 5.36 9.24 -0.17
N PHE A 45 4.68 9.31 -1.31
CA PHE A 45 5.21 9.84 -2.57
C PHE A 45 6.49 9.13 -3.03
N ASP A 46 6.59 7.85 -2.74
CA ASP A 46 7.70 7.01 -3.20
C ASP A 46 7.29 6.27 -4.47
N LEU A 47 7.45 6.96 -5.59
CA LEU A 47 7.00 6.45 -6.90
C LEU A 47 7.78 5.21 -7.34
N GLN A 48 9.05 5.08 -6.98
CA GLN A 48 9.84 3.89 -7.31
C GLN A 48 9.31 2.65 -6.58
N LYS A 49 8.97 2.79 -5.29
CA LYS A 49 8.35 1.69 -4.54
C LYS A 49 6.93 1.40 -5.04
N ALA A 50 6.13 2.44 -5.32
CA ALA A 50 4.79 2.26 -5.87
C ALA A 50 4.81 1.48 -7.18
N LYS A 51 5.77 1.77 -8.07
CA LYS A 51 5.94 1.09 -9.36
C LYS A 51 6.09 -0.42 -9.21
N ALA A 52 6.76 -0.90 -8.17
CA ALA A 52 6.99 -2.33 -7.94
C ALA A 52 5.68 -3.13 -7.80
N TYR A 53 4.58 -2.48 -7.45
CA TYR A 53 3.26 -3.10 -7.28
C TYR A 53 2.36 -2.95 -8.50
N THR A 54 2.88 -2.43 -9.62
CA THR A 54 2.10 -2.10 -10.81
C THR A 54 2.45 -2.97 -12.01
N VAL A 55 1.50 -3.08 -12.93
CA VAL A 55 1.65 -3.66 -14.27
C VAL A 55 0.83 -2.84 -15.27
N GLY A 56 1.14 -3.01 -16.54
CA GLY A 56 0.35 -2.44 -17.64
C GLY A 56 0.20 -0.93 -17.56
N LEU A 57 -1.02 -0.45 -17.66
CA LEU A 57 -1.33 1.00 -17.69
C LEU A 57 -0.90 1.71 -16.40
N ALA A 58 -1.05 1.06 -15.24
CA ALA A 58 -0.59 1.64 -13.97
C ALA A 58 0.92 1.86 -13.97
N SER A 59 1.70 0.89 -14.46
CA SER A 59 3.15 1.05 -14.61
C SER A 59 3.52 2.22 -15.53
N ASN A 60 2.82 2.37 -16.65
CA ASN A 60 3.07 3.47 -17.57
C ASN A 60 2.78 4.82 -16.93
N LYS A 61 1.68 4.93 -16.19
CA LYS A 61 1.33 6.16 -15.45
C LYS A 61 2.39 6.51 -14.41
N VAL A 62 2.82 5.56 -13.60
CA VAL A 62 3.86 5.80 -12.58
C VAL A 62 5.20 6.17 -13.23
N ASN A 63 5.58 5.52 -14.33
CA ASN A 63 6.79 5.89 -15.07
C ASN A 63 6.74 7.33 -15.58
N GLU A 64 5.59 7.77 -16.06
CA GLU A 64 5.42 9.16 -16.51
C GLU A 64 5.51 10.14 -15.33
N GLU A 65 4.92 9.81 -14.19
CA GLU A 65 5.05 10.61 -12.98
C GLU A 65 6.52 10.71 -12.52
N ILE A 66 7.26 9.60 -12.53
CA ILE A 66 8.70 9.59 -12.23
C ILE A 66 9.45 10.50 -13.18
N ARG A 67 9.16 10.44 -14.47
CA ARG A 67 9.79 11.28 -15.49
C ARG A 67 9.52 12.77 -15.25
N LEU A 68 8.28 13.12 -14.94
CA LEU A 68 7.87 14.50 -14.70
C LEU A 68 8.44 15.09 -13.41
N THR A 69 8.75 14.26 -12.43
CA THR A 69 9.27 14.68 -11.12
C THR A 69 10.77 14.49 -10.95
N ALA A 70 11.48 14.01 -11.97
CA ALA A 70 12.90 13.66 -11.90
C ALA A 70 13.83 14.84 -11.49
N GLY A 71 13.42 16.08 -11.76
CA GLY A 71 14.17 17.29 -11.36
C GLY A 71 13.76 17.85 -10.00
N GLN A 72 12.82 17.22 -9.30
CA GLN A 72 12.25 17.72 -8.04
C GLN A 72 12.23 16.60 -7.02
N PRO A 73 13.38 16.21 -6.44
CA PRO A 73 13.43 15.13 -5.48
C PRO A 73 12.60 15.46 -4.23
N ILE A 74 11.76 14.53 -3.84
CA ILE A 74 11.03 14.58 -2.57
C ILE A 74 11.90 13.92 -1.53
N ASP A 75 12.37 14.70 -0.55
CA ASP A 75 13.21 14.25 0.54
C ASP A 75 12.63 14.62 1.90
N ALA A 76 13.39 14.38 2.96
CA ALA A 76 12.94 14.66 4.33
C ALA A 76 12.65 16.15 4.60
N SER A 77 13.19 17.08 3.78
CA SER A 77 12.92 18.52 3.90
C SER A 77 11.66 18.96 3.16
N THR A 78 11.10 18.11 2.30
CA THR A 78 9.89 18.42 1.54
C THR A 78 8.69 18.37 2.45
N GLN A 79 7.97 19.47 2.55
CA GLN A 79 6.67 19.50 3.25
C GLN A 79 5.64 18.72 2.45
N LYS A 80 5.17 17.62 3.03
CA LYS A 80 4.12 16.78 2.45
C LYS A 80 2.80 17.01 3.16
N PRO A 81 1.68 17.10 2.44
CA PRO A 81 0.38 17.13 3.08
C PRO A 81 0.15 15.82 3.88
N ARG A 82 -0.67 15.89 4.89
CA ARG A 82 -1.09 14.72 5.65
C ARG A 82 -2.24 14.05 4.91
N ILE A 83 -2.08 12.77 4.60
CA ILE A 83 -3.07 12.02 3.83
C ILE A 83 -3.56 10.83 4.63
N ASN A 84 -4.87 10.74 4.78
CA ASN A 84 -5.57 9.58 5.32
C ASN A 84 -6.55 9.08 4.27
N TYR A 85 -6.89 7.80 4.30
CA TYR A 85 -7.85 7.24 3.36
C TYR A 85 -8.69 6.15 4.00
N LYS A 86 -9.86 5.91 3.41
CA LYS A 86 -10.76 4.83 3.81
C LYS A 86 -11.32 4.14 2.59
N LEU A 87 -11.54 2.83 2.70
CA LEU A 87 -12.20 2.04 1.67
C LEU A 87 -13.70 2.35 1.67
N LEU A 88 -14.24 2.72 0.51
CA LEU A 88 -15.67 2.96 0.31
C LEU A 88 -16.38 1.75 -0.30
N ASP A 89 -15.74 1.09 -1.27
CA ASP A 89 -16.33 -0.05 -1.98
C ASP A 89 -15.24 -0.95 -2.54
N LYS A 90 -15.54 -2.22 -2.70
CA LYS A 90 -14.67 -3.18 -3.36
C LYS A 90 -15.47 -4.20 -4.16
N LYS A 91 -14.91 -4.60 -5.29
CA LYS A 91 -15.39 -5.72 -6.10
C LYS A 91 -14.21 -6.63 -6.39
N GLU A 92 -14.38 -7.91 -6.16
CA GLU A 92 -13.28 -8.86 -6.27
C GLU A 92 -13.78 -10.21 -6.79
N ASN A 93 -13.01 -10.77 -7.72
CA ASN A 93 -13.12 -12.18 -8.12
C ASN A 93 -11.71 -12.81 -8.10
N GLU A 94 -11.58 -14.05 -8.56
CA GLU A 94 -10.32 -14.79 -8.49
C GLU A 94 -9.15 -14.16 -9.28
N LYS A 95 -9.44 -13.34 -10.29
CA LYS A 95 -8.45 -12.80 -11.23
C LYS A 95 -8.35 -11.29 -11.24
N ARG A 96 -9.40 -10.59 -10.84
CA ARG A 96 -9.50 -9.12 -10.90
C ARG A 96 -10.16 -8.57 -9.66
N ALA A 97 -9.78 -7.35 -9.31
CA ALA A 97 -10.37 -6.62 -8.22
C ALA A 97 -10.40 -5.13 -8.53
N SER A 98 -11.34 -4.41 -7.94
CA SER A 98 -11.35 -2.96 -7.94
C SER A 98 -11.74 -2.44 -6.55
N PHE A 99 -11.09 -1.34 -6.16
CA PHE A 99 -11.25 -0.73 -4.85
C PHE A 99 -11.48 0.76 -5.03
N LEU A 100 -12.51 1.28 -4.38
CA LEU A 100 -12.77 2.71 -4.32
C LEU A 100 -12.41 3.22 -2.94
N TYR A 101 -11.46 4.14 -2.88
CA TYR A 101 -11.04 4.82 -1.66
C TYR A 101 -11.43 6.28 -1.69
N GLU A 102 -11.67 6.84 -0.51
CA GLU A 102 -11.74 8.28 -0.30
C GLU A 102 -10.51 8.71 0.48
N GLY A 103 -9.68 9.53 -0.15
CA GLY A 103 -8.53 10.15 0.48
C GLY A 103 -8.89 11.52 1.02
N THR A 104 -8.44 11.84 2.22
CA THR A 104 -8.52 13.16 2.83
C THR A 104 -7.12 13.76 2.89
N ILE A 105 -6.93 14.86 2.18
CA ILE A 105 -5.66 15.59 2.08
C ILE A 105 -5.75 16.83 2.96
N GLN A 106 -4.88 16.91 3.96
CA GLN A 106 -4.83 18.03 4.89
C GLN A 106 -3.54 18.81 4.70
N SER A 107 -3.66 20.08 4.37
CA SER A 107 -2.55 21.01 4.20
C SER A 107 -2.10 21.62 5.53
N ASP A 108 -0.89 22.19 5.57
CA ASP A 108 -0.31 22.79 6.79
C ASP A 108 -1.11 23.99 7.29
N ASP A 109 -1.84 24.68 6.41
CA ASP A 109 -2.70 25.81 6.78
C ASP A 109 -4.03 25.40 7.44
N GLY A 110 -4.25 24.09 7.66
CA GLY A 110 -5.45 23.53 8.24
C GLY A 110 -6.59 23.28 7.26
N SER A 111 -6.43 23.66 5.98
CA SER A 111 -7.41 23.31 4.95
C SER A 111 -7.36 21.81 4.63
N SER A 112 -8.50 21.25 4.28
CA SER A 112 -8.58 19.86 3.83
C SER A 112 -9.56 19.71 2.67
N PHE A 113 -9.29 18.74 1.82
CA PHE A 113 -10.18 18.34 0.74
C PHE A 113 -10.14 16.83 0.55
N THR A 114 -11.12 16.29 -0.14
CA THR A 114 -11.21 14.85 -0.41
C THR A 114 -11.01 14.56 -1.89
N ARG A 115 -10.49 13.37 -2.17
CA ARG A 115 -10.37 12.81 -3.52
C ARG A 115 -10.84 11.36 -3.48
N LYS A 116 -11.37 10.88 -4.57
CA LYS A 116 -11.69 9.47 -4.74
C LYS A 116 -10.67 8.80 -5.64
N TRP A 117 -10.19 7.66 -5.21
CA TRP A 117 -9.23 6.86 -5.95
C TRP A 117 -9.86 5.52 -6.29
N LEU A 118 -10.01 5.26 -7.58
CA LEU A 118 -10.45 3.96 -8.07
C LEU A 118 -9.21 3.19 -8.53
N ILE A 119 -8.92 2.10 -7.84
CA ILE A 119 -7.74 1.28 -8.07
C ILE A 119 -8.16 -0.08 -8.59
N ALA A 120 -7.72 -0.43 -9.79
CA ALA A 120 -7.91 -1.75 -10.36
C ALA A 120 -6.68 -2.62 -10.15
N ALA A 121 -6.91 -3.88 -9.84
CA ALA A 121 -5.85 -4.88 -9.69
C ALA A 121 -6.19 -6.14 -10.49
N ARG A 122 -5.16 -6.87 -10.88
CA ARG A 122 -5.28 -8.18 -11.51
C ARG A 122 -4.20 -9.14 -11.03
N LYS A 123 -4.48 -10.43 -11.10
CA LYS A 123 -3.47 -11.46 -10.87
C LYS A 123 -2.56 -11.61 -12.06
N GLU A 124 -1.26 -11.51 -11.80
CA GLU A 124 -0.18 -11.85 -12.72
C GLU A 124 0.51 -13.10 -12.16
N GLY A 125 0.22 -14.27 -12.75
CA GLY A 125 0.62 -15.54 -12.15
C GLY A 125 -0.06 -15.71 -10.77
N ASN A 126 0.74 -15.84 -9.72
CA ASN A 126 0.25 -15.97 -8.34
C ASN A 126 0.28 -14.66 -7.54
N GLN A 127 0.58 -13.53 -8.21
CA GLN A 127 0.74 -12.24 -7.54
C GLN A 127 -0.29 -11.23 -8.01
N TRP A 128 -0.88 -10.52 -7.06
CA TRP A 128 -1.71 -9.37 -7.37
C TRP A 128 -0.84 -8.16 -7.74
N ARG A 129 -1.29 -7.39 -8.75
CA ARG A 129 -0.65 -6.14 -9.17
C ARG A 129 -1.71 -5.11 -9.52
N VAL A 130 -1.43 -3.86 -9.22
CA VAL A 130 -2.26 -2.74 -9.66
C VAL A 130 -2.12 -2.59 -11.17
N SER A 131 -3.24 -2.64 -11.88
CA SER A 131 -3.30 -2.58 -13.34
C SER A 131 -3.73 -1.21 -13.87
N ASN A 132 -4.45 -0.45 -13.08
CA ASN A 132 -4.85 0.93 -13.38
C ASN A 132 -5.24 1.67 -12.10
N PHE A 133 -5.15 2.98 -12.13
CA PHE A 133 -5.66 3.84 -11.09
C PHE A 133 -6.14 5.16 -11.68
N THR A 134 -7.22 5.69 -11.12
CA THR A 134 -7.80 6.97 -11.51
C THR A 134 -8.18 7.77 -10.28
N GLU A 135 -8.20 9.07 -10.44
CA GLU A 135 -8.54 10.02 -9.39
C GLU A 135 -9.69 10.92 -9.85
N SER A 136 -10.60 11.23 -8.94
CA SER A 136 -11.71 12.15 -9.17
C SER A 136 -12.04 12.95 -7.90
N ASP A 137 -12.84 13.99 -8.06
CA ASP A 137 -13.39 14.79 -6.96
C ASP A 137 -14.51 14.09 -6.22
#